data_fa64177940859640d5252c9dd1114a60
#
_entry.id   fa64177940859640d5252c9dd1114a60
#
_cell.length_a   1.000
_cell.length_b   1.000
_cell.length_c   1.000
_cell.angle_alpha   90.00
_cell.angle_beta   90.00
_cell.angle_gamma   90.00
#
_symmetry.space_group_name_H-M   'P 1'
#
loop_
_entity.id
_entity.type
_entity.pdbx_description
1 polymer ?
#
loop_
_entity_poly.entity_id
_entity_poly.type
_entity_poly.pdbx_seq_one_letter_code
_entity_poly.pdbx_strand_id
1 'polypeptide(L)'
;IYWLKSELEDLCLYYLEPEIYEKIKSELAERRDVRERFIREVIDLLSQTLKDAGIQAAIKGRQKHLYSIYKKMKEQNLSPNQVYDIVAFRVIVNSLKECYEVLGIIHAAWKPVLGRFKDYISLPKANMYQSLHSTVIGPLGQRMEVQIRTWEMDRVAEEGIAAHWKYKEGAAASKIDEKQFTWLRQLLEWQKNLEDPKEFMESVRMDLFPNEVYVFTPKGEVREFPKGATPIDFAYSIHSEIGDKCIGARVNGRMVPIRYQLKNGDIVEIITSSRHHPSKDWLDFVVTPRAKTKIRQW
;
A
#
# COMPACT_ATOMS: atom_id res chain seq x y z
N ILE A 1 -8.80 -5.56 1.46
CA ILE A 1 -9.92 -5.73 0.51
C ILE A 1 -10.03 -4.44 -0.29
N TYR A 2 -9.69 -4.51 -1.59
CA TYR A 2 -9.54 -3.32 -2.44
C TYR A 2 -10.85 -2.56 -2.67
N TRP A 3 -11.96 -3.26 -2.92
CA TRP A 3 -13.25 -2.62 -3.16
C TRP A 3 -13.73 -1.81 -1.94
N LEU A 4 -13.57 -2.36 -0.73
CA LEU A 4 -13.95 -1.68 0.50
C LEU A 4 -13.14 -0.40 0.72
N LYS A 5 -11.81 -0.48 0.48
CA LYS A 5 -10.94 0.70 0.52
C LYS A 5 -11.43 1.79 -0.43
N SER A 6 -11.76 1.42 -1.67
CA SER A 6 -12.18 2.37 -2.70
C SER A 6 -13.51 3.04 -2.35
N GLU A 7 -14.48 2.29 -1.81
CA GLU A 7 -15.74 2.87 -1.35
C GLU A 7 -15.55 3.82 -0.16
N LEU A 8 -14.71 3.44 0.81
CA LEU A 8 -14.40 4.32 1.93
C LEU A 8 -13.69 5.60 1.48
N GLU A 9 -12.76 5.51 0.53
CA GLU A 9 -12.09 6.66 -0.04
C GLU A 9 -13.06 7.59 -0.79
N ASP A 10 -14.00 7.04 -1.56
CA ASP A 10 -15.03 7.81 -2.27
C ASP A 10 -16.01 8.47 -1.30
N LEU A 11 -16.42 7.78 -0.22
CA LEU A 11 -17.23 8.36 0.85
C LEU A 11 -16.50 9.48 1.59
N CYS A 12 -15.21 9.29 1.91
CA CYS A 12 -14.41 10.35 2.51
C CYS A 12 -14.35 11.59 1.61
N LEU A 13 -14.17 11.42 0.31
CA LEU A 13 -14.18 12.55 -0.64
C LEU A 13 -15.53 13.25 -0.66
N TYR A 14 -16.64 12.50 -0.65
CA TYR A 14 -17.99 13.03 -0.62
C TYR A 14 -18.24 13.93 0.60
N TYR A 15 -17.80 13.51 1.79
CA TYR A 15 -18.04 14.25 3.03
C TYR A 15 -17.03 15.38 3.28
N LEU A 16 -15.79 15.23 2.85
CA LEU A 16 -14.72 16.20 3.13
C LEU A 16 -14.62 17.29 2.04
N GLU A 17 -14.90 16.95 0.79
CA GLU A 17 -14.75 17.83 -0.37
C GLU A 17 -15.98 17.69 -1.31
N PRO A 18 -17.20 17.99 -0.82
CA PRO A 18 -18.44 17.70 -1.55
C PRO A 18 -18.53 18.42 -2.91
N GLU A 19 -18.05 19.66 -3.01
CA GLU A 19 -18.07 20.42 -4.26
C GLU A 19 -17.20 19.76 -5.34
N ILE A 20 -16.02 19.28 -4.95
CA ILE A 20 -15.10 18.57 -5.86
C ILE A 20 -15.67 17.22 -6.25
N TYR A 21 -16.25 16.50 -5.30
CA TYR A 21 -16.91 15.21 -5.54
C TYR A 21 -18.00 15.35 -6.61
N GLU A 22 -18.95 16.28 -6.43
CA GLU A 22 -20.06 16.50 -7.38
C GLU A 22 -19.54 17.00 -8.74
N LYS A 23 -18.51 17.82 -8.77
CA LYS A 23 -17.88 18.26 -10.02
C LYS A 23 -17.28 17.08 -10.80
N ILE A 24 -16.49 16.23 -10.16
CA ILE A 24 -15.91 15.04 -10.82
C ILE A 24 -17.03 14.11 -11.29
N LYS A 25 -18.03 13.87 -10.46
CA LYS A 25 -19.16 13.00 -10.76
C LYS A 25 -19.98 13.47 -11.95
N SER A 26 -20.30 14.77 -12.02
CA SER A 26 -21.05 15.35 -13.14
C SER A 26 -20.27 15.26 -14.46
N GLU A 27 -18.99 15.62 -14.46
CA GLU A 27 -18.14 15.53 -15.65
C GLU A 27 -17.96 14.07 -16.14
N LEU A 28 -17.91 13.11 -15.21
CA LEU A 28 -17.89 11.71 -15.57
C LEU A 28 -19.24 11.22 -16.11
N ALA A 29 -20.36 11.76 -15.63
CA ALA A 29 -21.69 11.42 -16.12
C ALA A 29 -21.92 11.89 -17.56
N GLU A 30 -21.49 13.11 -17.90
CA GLU A 30 -21.66 13.69 -19.25
C GLU A 30 -21.05 12.83 -20.37
N ARG A 31 -19.97 12.10 -20.09
CA ARG A 31 -19.26 11.27 -21.07
C ARG A 31 -19.44 9.78 -20.85
N ARG A 32 -20.43 9.38 -20.09
CA ARG A 32 -20.64 7.98 -19.70
C ARG A 32 -20.82 7.09 -20.91
N ASP A 33 -21.72 7.44 -21.81
CA ASP A 33 -22.06 6.60 -22.97
C ASP A 33 -20.89 6.45 -23.94
N VAL A 34 -20.12 7.51 -24.15
CA VAL A 34 -18.92 7.50 -24.99
C VAL A 34 -17.87 6.57 -24.36
N ARG A 35 -17.68 6.68 -23.06
CA ARG A 35 -16.72 5.86 -22.31
C ARG A 35 -17.12 4.38 -22.28
N GLU A 36 -18.39 4.07 -22.05
CA GLU A 36 -18.89 2.69 -22.05
C GLU A 36 -18.76 2.05 -23.44
N ARG A 37 -18.97 2.82 -24.50
CA ARG A 37 -18.76 2.38 -25.86
C ARG A 37 -17.30 2.08 -26.14
N PHE A 38 -16.41 2.99 -25.75
CA PHE A 38 -14.97 2.79 -25.86
C PHE A 38 -14.49 1.54 -25.10
N ILE A 39 -15.00 1.34 -23.88
CA ILE A 39 -14.65 0.14 -23.09
C ILE A 39 -15.05 -1.13 -23.81
N ARG A 40 -16.26 -1.19 -24.37
CA ARG A 40 -16.73 -2.37 -25.14
C ARG A 40 -15.86 -2.61 -26.37
N GLU A 41 -15.61 -1.58 -27.18
CA GLU A 41 -14.78 -1.69 -28.38
C GLU A 41 -13.37 -2.21 -28.07
N VAL A 42 -12.73 -1.72 -27.00
CA VAL A 42 -11.41 -2.19 -26.61
C VAL A 42 -11.43 -3.62 -26.09
N ILE A 43 -12.45 -4.00 -25.31
CA ILE A 43 -12.61 -5.38 -24.82
C ILE A 43 -12.78 -6.34 -26.00
N ASP A 44 -13.63 -6.01 -26.97
CA ASP A 44 -13.89 -6.84 -28.14
C ASP A 44 -12.62 -7.01 -28.98
N LEU A 45 -11.89 -5.90 -29.22
CA LEU A 45 -10.65 -5.92 -29.97
C LEU A 45 -9.56 -6.74 -29.26
N LEU A 46 -9.37 -6.53 -27.96
CA LEU A 46 -8.41 -7.31 -27.17
C LEU A 46 -8.79 -8.80 -27.15
N SER A 47 -10.07 -9.11 -26.95
CA SER A 47 -10.55 -10.48 -26.89
C SER A 47 -10.29 -11.21 -28.21
N GLN A 48 -10.55 -10.56 -29.34
CA GLN A 48 -10.28 -11.13 -30.65
C GLN A 48 -8.78 -11.31 -30.89
N THR A 49 -7.98 -10.28 -30.60
CA THR A 49 -6.52 -10.32 -30.80
C THR A 49 -5.85 -11.43 -29.98
N LEU A 50 -6.25 -11.60 -28.71
CA LEU A 50 -5.70 -12.65 -27.85
C LEU A 50 -6.18 -14.04 -28.25
N LYS A 51 -7.45 -14.17 -28.69
CA LYS A 51 -7.98 -15.43 -29.22
C LYS A 51 -7.25 -15.88 -30.48
N ASP A 52 -6.96 -14.95 -31.40
CA ASP A 52 -6.22 -15.24 -32.63
C ASP A 52 -4.76 -15.67 -32.33
N ALA A 53 -4.20 -15.20 -31.23
CA ALA A 53 -2.89 -15.63 -30.71
C ALA A 53 -2.96 -16.93 -29.89
N GLY A 54 -4.14 -17.56 -29.75
CA GLY A 54 -4.32 -18.79 -28.97
C GLY A 54 -4.31 -18.61 -27.45
N ILE A 55 -4.41 -17.37 -26.95
CA ILE A 55 -4.39 -17.05 -25.51
C ILE A 55 -5.82 -16.91 -24.99
N GLN A 56 -6.16 -17.72 -23.98
CA GLN A 56 -7.42 -17.58 -23.26
C GLN A 56 -7.27 -16.55 -22.13
N ALA A 57 -8.00 -15.44 -22.23
CA ALA A 57 -7.94 -14.36 -21.25
C ALA A 57 -9.34 -13.89 -20.86
N ALA A 58 -9.52 -13.52 -19.61
CA ALA A 58 -10.67 -12.73 -19.17
C ALA A 58 -10.29 -11.25 -19.18
N ILE A 59 -11.08 -10.44 -19.91
CA ILE A 59 -10.82 -9.01 -20.05
C ILE A 59 -11.92 -8.23 -19.35
N LYS A 60 -11.53 -7.31 -18.47
CA LYS A 60 -12.46 -6.44 -17.75
C LYS A 60 -12.04 -4.98 -17.96
N GLY A 61 -12.96 -4.16 -18.45
CA GLY A 61 -12.81 -2.71 -18.42
C GLY A 61 -13.22 -2.16 -17.07
N ARG A 62 -12.42 -1.26 -16.51
CA ARG A 62 -12.66 -0.68 -15.20
C ARG A 62 -12.53 0.82 -15.26
N GLN A 63 -13.57 1.52 -14.83
CA GLN A 63 -13.47 2.93 -14.49
C GLN A 63 -12.74 3.09 -13.14
N LYS A 64 -11.85 4.06 -13.04
CA LYS A 64 -11.20 4.43 -11.78
C LYS A 64 -12.20 5.08 -10.83
N HIS A 65 -12.06 4.82 -9.53
CA HIS A 65 -12.85 5.44 -8.47
C HIS A 65 -12.65 6.96 -8.42
N LEU A 66 -13.66 7.68 -7.95
CA LEU A 66 -13.66 9.15 -7.88
C LEU A 66 -12.48 9.70 -7.10
N TYR A 67 -12.18 9.11 -5.94
CA TYR A 67 -11.01 9.50 -5.15
C TYR A 67 -9.69 9.29 -5.88
N SER A 68 -9.55 8.22 -6.66
CA SER A 68 -8.33 7.99 -7.47
C SER A 68 -8.15 9.06 -8.55
N ILE A 69 -9.23 9.57 -9.11
CA ILE A 69 -9.24 10.68 -10.08
C ILE A 69 -8.87 11.98 -9.36
N TYR A 70 -9.53 12.29 -8.23
CA TYR A 70 -9.22 13.43 -7.37
C TYR A 70 -7.75 13.50 -6.96
N LYS A 71 -7.22 12.39 -6.46
CA LYS A 71 -5.81 12.29 -6.06
C LYS A 71 -4.87 12.67 -7.22
N LYS A 72 -5.16 12.17 -8.41
CA LYS A 72 -4.37 12.45 -9.60
C LYS A 72 -4.48 13.89 -10.05
N MET A 73 -5.69 14.47 -9.99
CA MET A 73 -5.91 15.89 -10.25
C MET A 73 -5.05 16.76 -9.32
N LYS A 74 -5.04 16.43 -8.03
CA LYS A 74 -4.28 17.15 -7.00
C LYS A 74 -2.76 17.01 -7.18
N GLU A 75 -2.27 15.79 -7.44
CA GLU A 75 -0.84 15.51 -7.62
C GLU A 75 -0.25 16.14 -8.90
N GLN A 76 -1.04 16.24 -9.96
CA GLN A 76 -0.60 16.71 -11.26
C GLN A 76 -1.15 18.10 -11.63
N ASN A 77 -1.91 18.74 -10.72
CA ASN A 77 -2.58 20.02 -10.92
C ASN A 77 -3.41 20.05 -12.22
N LEU A 78 -4.22 18.99 -12.43
CA LEU A 78 -5.06 18.80 -13.61
C LEU A 78 -6.53 19.07 -13.27
N SER A 79 -7.29 19.56 -14.26
CA SER A 79 -8.76 19.52 -14.19
C SER A 79 -9.27 18.09 -14.48
N PRO A 80 -10.51 17.73 -14.06
CA PRO A 80 -11.07 16.41 -14.33
C PRO A 80 -11.04 16.02 -15.81
N ASN A 81 -11.28 16.96 -16.70
CA ASN A 81 -11.25 16.78 -18.16
C ASN A 81 -9.84 16.45 -18.71
N GLN A 82 -8.80 16.76 -17.96
CA GLN A 82 -7.39 16.51 -18.33
C GLN A 82 -6.86 15.20 -17.78
N VAL A 83 -7.65 14.45 -17.00
CA VAL A 83 -7.28 13.10 -16.53
C VAL A 83 -7.60 12.09 -17.62
N TYR A 84 -6.62 11.82 -18.48
CA TYR A 84 -6.81 10.98 -19.68
C TYR A 84 -6.90 9.48 -19.41
N ASP A 85 -6.42 8.98 -18.27
CA ASP A 85 -6.41 7.54 -17.94
C ASP A 85 -7.47 7.16 -16.89
N ILE A 86 -8.71 7.58 -17.17
CA ILE A 86 -9.89 7.26 -16.33
C ILE A 86 -10.27 5.78 -16.46
N VAL A 87 -9.93 5.15 -17.59
CA VAL A 87 -10.24 3.75 -17.87
C VAL A 87 -8.99 2.90 -17.78
N ALA A 88 -9.09 1.79 -17.07
CA ALA A 88 -8.08 0.75 -17.03
C ALA A 88 -8.68 -0.56 -17.53
N PHE A 89 -7.90 -1.32 -18.28
CA PHE A 89 -8.26 -2.67 -18.72
C PHE A 89 -7.46 -3.68 -17.94
N ARG A 90 -8.14 -4.72 -17.49
CA ARG A 90 -7.52 -5.83 -16.79
C ARG A 90 -7.61 -7.06 -17.66
N VAL A 91 -6.46 -7.65 -17.96
CA VAL A 91 -6.34 -8.89 -18.72
C VAL A 91 -5.86 -9.97 -17.75
N ILE A 92 -6.67 -11.00 -17.55
CA ILE A 92 -6.40 -12.09 -16.63
C ILE A 92 -6.16 -13.35 -17.45
N VAL A 93 -5.00 -13.97 -17.23
CA VAL A 93 -4.52 -15.15 -17.95
C VAL A 93 -4.20 -16.31 -17.00
N ASN A 94 -3.89 -17.49 -17.55
CA ASN A 94 -3.69 -18.69 -16.75
C ASN A 94 -2.26 -18.85 -16.22
N SER A 95 -1.26 -18.29 -16.89
CA SER A 95 0.15 -18.50 -16.54
C SER A 95 0.97 -17.21 -16.59
N LEU A 96 2.09 -17.25 -15.87
CA LEU A 96 3.08 -16.18 -15.88
C LEU A 96 3.63 -15.92 -17.30
N LYS A 97 3.88 -16.99 -18.06
CA LYS A 97 4.35 -16.88 -19.45
C LYS A 97 3.36 -16.11 -20.31
N GLU A 98 2.07 -16.43 -20.21
CA GLU A 98 1.02 -15.72 -20.93
C GLU A 98 0.93 -14.23 -20.55
N CYS A 99 1.27 -13.84 -19.31
CA CYS A 99 1.31 -12.43 -18.94
C CYS A 99 2.29 -11.62 -19.83
N TYR A 100 3.48 -12.16 -20.07
CA TYR A 100 4.48 -11.49 -20.91
C TYR A 100 4.18 -11.62 -22.41
N GLU A 101 3.56 -12.71 -22.84
CA GLU A 101 3.07 -12.88 -24.22
C GLU A 101 1.99 -11.83 -24.55
N VAL A 102 1.02 -11.66 -23.66
CA VAL A 102 -0.03 -10.61 -23.78
C VAL A 102 0.59 -9.21 -23.79
N LEU A 103 1.59 -8.94 -22.97
CA LEU A 103 2.30 -7.66 -23.00
C LEU A 103 2.93 -7.40 -24.38
N GLY A 104 3.60 -8.39 -24.94
CA GLY A 104 4.19 -8.31 -26.27
C GLY A 104 3.14 -8.03 -27.36
N ILE A 105 2.00 -8.72 -27.34
CA ILE A 105 0.89 -8.53 -28.27
C ILE A 105 0.32 -7.11 -28.14
N ILE A 106 0.10 -6.63 -26.93
CA ILE A 106 -0.43 -5.28 -26.68
C ILE A 106 0.53 -4.20 -27.18
N HIS A 107 1.84 -4.36 -26.94
CA HIS A 107 2.84 -3.41 -27.39
C HIS A 107 3.08 -3.46 -28.91
N ALA A 108 2.80 -4.60 -29.56
CA ALA A 108 2.82 -4.70 -31.01
C ALA A 108 1.59 -4.03 -31.65
N ALA A 109 0.41 -4.12 -30.99
CA ALA A 109 -0.80 -3.50 -31.48
C ALA A 109 -0.89 -2.00 -31.19
N TRP A 110 -0.38 -1.56 -30.04
CA TRP A 110 -0.50 -0.18 -29.56
C TRP A 110 0.80 0.36 -28.99
N LYS A 111 1.11 1.60 -29.35
CA LYS A 111 2.35 2.26 -28.95
C LYS A 111 2.40 2.50 -27.43
N PRO A 112 3.37 1.93 -26.68
CA PRO A 112 3.50 2.19 -25.26
C PRO A 112 3.94 3.62 -24.98
N VAL A 113 3.47 4.19 -23.87
CA VAL A 113 3.88 5.50 -23.38
C VAL A 113 5.16 5.34 -22.55
N LEU A 114 6.20 6.07 -22.94
CA LEU A 114 7.53 6.00 -22.32
C LEU A 114 7.44 6.28 -20.79
N GLY A 115 8.17 5.48 -19.99
CA GLY A 115 8.22 5.66 -18.55
C GLY A 115 6.93 5.26 -17.79
N ARG A 116 5.94 4.68 -18.48
CA ARG A 116 4.67 4.25 -17.91
C ARG A 116 4.50 2.73 -17.83
N PHE A 117 5.55 1.99 -18.09
CA PHE A 117 5.60 0.55 -17.85
C PHE A 117 6.10 0.24 -16.44
N LYS A 118 5.47 -0.70 -15.76
CA LYS A 118 5.89 -1.19 -14.44
C LYS A 118 5.69 -2.70 -14.37
N ASP A 119 6.74 -3.40 -14.01
CA ASP A 119 6.71 -4.84 -13.78
C ASP A 119 6.65 -5.14 -12.29
N TYR A 120 5.45 -5.30 -11.77
CA TYR A 120 5.21 -5.73 -10.40
C TYR A 120 5.10 -7.27 -10.28
N ILE A 121 5.33 -8.03 -11.36
CA ILE A 121 5.46 -9.48 -11.30
C ILE A 121 6.88 -9.84 -10.85
N SER A 122 7.88 -9.27 -11.54
CA SER A 122 9.28 -9.46 -11.19
C SER A 122 9.68 -8.78 -9.89
N LEU A 123 9.07 -7.61 -9.59
CA LEU A 123 9.30 -6.83 -8.37
C LEU A 123 7.98 -6.56 -7.66
N PRO A 124 7.44 -7.53 -6.89
CA PRO A 124 6.19 -7.39 -6.17
C PRO A 124 6.22 -6.22 -5.18
N LYS A 125 5.08 -5.56 -4.99
CA LYS A 125 4.95 -4.55 -3.94
C LYS A 125 5.01 -5.19 -2.55
N ALA A 126 5.28 -4.38 -1.51
CA ALA A 126 5.33 -4.84 -0.13
C ALA A 126 4.04 -5.57 0.34
N ASN A 127 2.89 -5.23 -0.24
CA ASN A 127 1.60 -5.89 0.00
C ASN A 127 1.36 -7.12 -0.89
N MET A 128 2.40 -7.72 -1.46
CA MET A 128 2.36 -8.88 -2.37
C MET A 128 1.57 -8.67 -3.66
N TYR A 129 1.24 -7.43 -4.02
CA TYR A 129 0.58 -7.12 -5.28
C TYR A 129 1.50 -7.40 -6.46
N GLN A 130 1.01 -8.18 -7.42
CA GLN A 130 1.69 -8.55 -8.66
C GLN A 130 0.81 -8.22 -9.87
N SER A 131 1.36 -7.57 -10.87
CA SER A 131 0.74 -7.29 -12.18
C SER A 131 1.75 -6.62 -13.10
N LEU A 132 1.66 -6.82 -14.41
CA LEU A 132 2.29 -5.91 -15.37
C LEU A 132 1.36 -4.72 -15.56
N HIS A 133 1.89 -3.52 -15.54
CA HIS A 133 1.15 -2.29 -15.86
C HIS A 133 1.79 -1.63 -17.07
N SER A 134 1.03 -1.38 -18.10
CA SER A 134 1.47 -0.61 -19.25
C SER A 134 0.42 0.42 -19.62
N THR A 135 0.86 1.64 -19.92
CA THR A 135 -0.01 2.65 -20.53
C THR A 135 0.31 2.69 -22.02
N VAL A 136 -0.71 2.52 -22.83
CA VAL A 136 -0.59 2.52 -24.30
C VAL A 136 -1.51 3.55 -24.94
N ILE A 137 -1.21 3.94 -26.18
CA ILE A 137 -2.09 4.75 -27.02
C ILE A 137 -3.00 3.79 -27.80
N GLY A 138 -4.23 3.64 -27.32
CA GLY A 138 -5.22 2.74 -27.90
C GLY A 138 -5.99 3.35 -29.08
N PRO A 139 -7.17 2.76 -29.40
CA PRO A 139 -8.04 3.27 -30.43
C PRO A 139 -8.39 4.75 -30.21
N LEU A 140 -8.62 5.48 -31.29
CA LEU A 140 -8.94 6.92 -31.29
C LEU A 140 -7.87 7.79 -30.62
N GLY A 141 -6.62 7.29 -30.48
CA GLY A 141 -5.54 8.01 -29.83
C GLY A 141 -5.70 8.18 -28.32
N GLN A 142 -6.62 7.45 -27.69
CA GLN A 142 -6.86 7.54 -26.27
C GLN A 142 -5.81 6.76 -25.46
N ARG A 143 -5.32 7.39 -24.38
CA ARG A 143 -4.44 6.71 -23.43
C ARG A 143 -5.26 5.75 -22.57
N MET A 144 -4.81 4.52 -22.48
CA MET A 144 -5.42 3.51 -21.61
C MET A 144 -4.35 2.76 -20.84
N GLU A 145 -4.64 2.46 -19.58
CA GLU A 145 -3.81 1.61 -18.74
C GLU A 145 -4.25 0.15 -18.89
N VAL A 146 -3.31 -0.73 -19.19
CA VAL A 146 -3.57 -2.17 -19.23
C VAL A 146 -2.81 -2.85 -18.10
N GLN A 147 -3.54 -3.62 -17.29
CA GLN A 147 -3.04 -4.42 -16.19
C GLN A 147 -3.14 -5.89 -16.58
N ILE A 148 -2.01 -6.60 -16.57
CA ILE A 148 -1.95 -8.01 -16.98
C ILE A 148 -1.48 -8.83 -15.79
N ARG A 149 -2.19 -9.90 -15.48
CA ARG A 149 -1.90 -10.77 -14.34
C ARG A 149 -2.57 -12.13 -14.45
N THR A 150 -2.14 -13.08 -13.65
CA THR A 150 -2.80 -14.39 -13.56
C THR A 150 -4.04 -14.32 -12.65
N TRP A 151 -4.89 -15.37 -12.71
CA TRP A 151 -6.02 -15.51 -11.80
C TRP A 151 -5.63 -15.48 -10.33
N GLU A 152 -4.50 -16.07 -9.98
CA GLU A 152 -3.99 -16.05 -8.61
C GLU A 152 -3.59 -14.62 -8.17
N MET A 153 -2.86 -13.90 -9.03
CA MET A 153 -2.49 -12.50 -8.79
C MET A 153 -3.73 -11.60 -8.72
N ASP A 154 -4.77 -11.87 -9.52
CA ASP A 154 -6.04 -11.12 -9.48
C ASP A 154 -6.74 -11.32 -8.14
N ARG A 155 -6.81 -12.55 -7.66
CA ARG A 155 -7.39 -12.86 -6.35
C ARG A 155 -6.65 -12.17 -5.22
N VAL A 156 -5.31 -12.21 -5.21
CA VAL A 156 -4.48 -11.50 -4.21
C VAL A 156 -4.70 -9.98 -4.28
N ALA A 157 -4.83 -9.43 -5.49
CA ALA A 157 -5.06 -8.00 -5.67
C ALA A 157 -6.45 -7.53 -5.20
N GLU A 158 -7.50 -8.36 -5.33
CA GLU A 158 -8.86 -8.03 -4.91
C GLU A 158 -9.11 -8.30 -3.41
N GLU A 159 -8.68 -9.46 -2.93
CA GLU A 159 -8.93 -9.91 -1.56
C GLU A 159 -7.81 -9.50 -0.59
N GLY A 160 -6.64 -9.09 -1.12
CA GLY A 160 -5.45 -8.75 -0.34
C GLY A 160 -4.89 -9.98 0.37
N ILE A 161 -4.31 -9.77 1.55
CA ILE A 161 -3.75 -10.83 2.39
C ILE A 161 -4.79 -11.93 2.71
N ALA A 162 -6.08 -11.59 2.74
CA ALA A 162 -7.16 -12.54 2.96
C ALA A 162 -7.26 -13.64 1.89
N ALA A 163 -6.76 -13.39 0.67
CA ALA A 163 -6.71 -14.42 -0.39
C ALA A 163 -5.79 -15.59 -0.03
N HIS A 164 -4.72 -15.32 0.69
CA HIS A 164 -3.79 -16.36 1.14
C HIS A 164 -4.37 -17.28 2.23
N TRP A 165 -5.40 -16.86 2.92
CA TRP A 165 -6.02 -17.63 3.99
C TRP A 165 -6.72 -18.90 3.51
N LYS A 166 -7.50 -18.79 2.44
CA LYS A 166 -8.25 -19.94 1.91
C LYS A 166 -7.36 -21.03 1.30
N TYR A 167 -6.14 -20.68 0.91
CA TYR A 167 -5.25 -21.61 0.22
C TYR A 167 -4.29 -22.38 1.16
N LYS A 168 -3.99 -21.81 2.34
CA LYS A 168 -2.99 -22.36 3.28
C LYS A 168 -3.56 -23.15 4.47
N GLU A 169 -4.85 -23.44 4.51
CA GLU A 169 -5.37 -24.40 5.51
C GLU A 169 -4.77 -25.81 5.40
N GLY A 170 -3.94 -26.07 4.37
CA GLY A 170 -3.26 -27.35 4.12
C GLY A 170 -1.74 -27.32 4.00
N ALA A 171 -1.05 -26.16 4.11
CA ALA A 171 0.41 -26.10 3.97
C ALA A 171 1.05 -25.20 5.05
N ALA A 172 2.20 -25.64 5.58
CA ALA A 172 2.93 -24.97 6.67
C ALA A 172 3.20 -23.48 6.40
N ALA A 173 2.61 -22.61 7.24
CA ALA A 173 2.77 -21.17 7.19
C ALA A 173 4.18 -20.73 7.64
N SER A 174 4.77 -19.72 6.99
CA SER A 174 6.02 -19.12 7.44
C SER A 174 5.78 -18.26 8.71
N LYS A 175 6.77 -18.17 9.60
CA LYS A 175 6.67 -17.48 10.90
C LYS A 175 6.33 -15.98 10.82
N ILE A 176 6.49 -15.34 9.66
CA ILE A 176 6.17 -13.91 9.45
C ILE A 176 4.67 -13.74 9.21
N ASP A 177 4.03 -14.70 8.54
CA ASP A 177 2.59 -14.68 8.26
C ASP A 177 1.76 -14.84 9.55
N GLU A 178 2.27 -15.61 10.54
CA GLU A 178 1.52 -15.99 11.73
C GLU A 178 1.13 -14.81 12.64
N LYS A 179 1.97 -13.79 12.78
CA LYS A 179 1.67 -12.59 13.59
C LYS A 179 0.62 -11.68 12.95
N GLN A 180 0.70 -11.46 11.64
CA GLN A 180 -0.26 -10.65 10.92
C GLN A 180 -1.63 -11.34 10.84
N PHE A 181 -1.64 -12.68 10.77
CA PHE A 181 -2.85 -13.49 10.77
C PHE A 181 -3.50 -13.61 12.15
N THR A 182 -2.73 -13.63 13.22
CA THR A 182 -3.25 -13.61 14.60
C THR A 182 -4.05 -12.34 14.85
N TRP A 183 -3.55 -11.19 14.41
CA TRP A 183 -4.24 -9.90 14.53
C TRP A 183 -5.60 -9.89 13.77
N LEU A 184 -5.63 -10.37 12.51
CA LEU A 184 -6.87 -10.42 11.71
C LEU A 184 -7.89 -11.40 12.29
N ARG A 185 -7.45 -12.51 12.88
CA ARG A 185 -8.29 -13.46 13.61
C ARG A 185 -8.89 -12.82 14.87
N GLN A 186 -8.07 -12.11 15.63
CA GLN A 186 -8.52 -11.35 16.80
C GLN A 186 -9.54 -10.29 16.41
N LEU A 187 -9.34 -9.58 15.29
CA LEU A 187 -10.27 -8.58 14.78
C LEU A 187 -11.63 -9.18 14.38
N LEU A 188 -11.62 -10.37 13.77
CA LEU A 188 -12.85 -11.10 13.43
C LEU A 188 -13.56 -11.67 14.68
N GLU A 189 -12.81 -12.11 15.68
CA GLU A 189 -13.36 -12.55 16.96
C GLU A 189 -13.93 -11.38 17.74
N TRP A 190 -13.28 -10.24 17.75
CA TRP A 190 -13.80 -9.02 18.37
C TRP A 190 -15.05 -8.50 17.68
N GLN A 191 -15.12 -8.53 16.35
CA GLN A 191 -16.34 -8.17 15.62
C GLN A 191 -17.56 -9.01 16.04
N LYS A 192 -17.36 -10.26 16.42
CA LYS A 192 -18.43 -11.14 16.90
C LYS A 192 -18.88 -10.83 18.34
N ASN A 193 -18.02 -10.22 19.13
CA ASN A 193 -18.19 -10.02 20.56
C ASN A 193 -18.52 -8.56 20.97
N LEU A 194 -18.38 -7.60 20.04
CA LEU A 194 -18.64 -6.17 20.28
C LEU A 194 -20.07 -5.82 19.84
N GLU A 195 -20.87 -5.38 20.77
CA GLU A 195 -22.25 -4.92 20.54
C GLU A 195 -22.31 -3.44 20.05
N ASP A 196 -21.25 -2.64 20.29
CA ASP A 196 -21.20 -1.23 19.90
C ASP A 196 -20.31 -1.01 18.64
N PRO A 197 -20.90 -0.56 17.52
CA PRO A 197 -20.15 -0.22 16.30
C PRO A 197 -19.10 0.88 16.48
N LYS A 198 -19.27 1.79 17.46
CA LYS A 198 -18.31 2.86 17.72
C LYS A 198 -17.06 2.33 18.40
N GLU A 199 -17.22 1.46 19.39
CA GLU A 199 -16.10 0.81 20.08
C GLU A 199 -15.30 -0.08 19.12
N PHE A 200 -15.99 -0.78 18.22
CA PHE A 200 -15.36 -1.53 17.13
C PHE A 200 -14.56 -0.61 16.21
N MET A 201 -15.12 0.51 15.75
CA MET A 201 -14.45 1.46 14.88
C MET A 201 -13.25 2.15 15.54
N GLU A 202 -13.32 2.45 16.84
CA GLU A 202 -12.17 2.99 17.58
C GLU A 202 -11.05 1.96 17.72
N SER A 203 -11.39 0.71 17.99
CA SER A 203 -10.44 -0.41 18.05
C SER A 203 -9.77 -0.66 16.69
N VAL A 204 -10.57 -0.73 15.61
CA VAL A 204 -10.08 -0.85 14.23
C VAL A 204 -9.22 0.35 13.84
N ARG A 205 -9.58 1.56 14.28
CA ARG A 205 -8.78 2.78 14.01
C ARG A 205 -7.43 2.74 14.72
N MET A 206 -7.36 2.23 15.95
CA MET A 206 -6.09 2.04 16.65
C MET A 206 -5.20 0.98 15.99
N ASP A 207 -5.79 -0.06 15.44
CA ASP A 207 -5.07 -1.19 14.83
C ASP A 207 -4.74 -1.02 13.34
N LEU A 208 -5.59 -0.30 12.57
CA LEU A 208 -5.34 -0.03 11.15
C LEU A 208 -4.35 1.11 10.90
N PHE A 209 -4.16 1.97 11.88
CA PHE A 209 -3.08 2.94 11.89
C PHE A 209 -2.09 2.52 12.98
N PRO A 210 -1.24 1.52 12.71
CA PRO A 210 -0.20 1.18 13.66
C PRO A 210 0.54 2.47 13.97
N ASN A 211 0.54 2.84 15.24
CA ASN A 211 1.31 3.95 15.76
C ASN A 211 2.80 3.59 15.70
N GLU A 212 3.26 3.12 14.53
CA GLU A 212 4.59 2.62 14.30
C GLU A 212 5.34 3.56 13.38
N VAL A 213 6.62 3.72 13.69
CA VAL A 213 7.58 4.42 12.85
C VAL A 213 8.70 3.46 12.47
N TYR A 214 9.07 3.50 11.21
CA TYR A 214 10.16 2.70 10.65
C TYR A 214 11.39 3.60 10.49
N VAL A 215 12.46 3.25 11.20
CA VAL A 215 13.71 3.98 11.19
C VAL A 215 14.86 3.09 10.75
N PHE A 216 15.94 3.70 10.28
CA PHE A 216 17.10 3.00 9.76
C PHE A 216 18.29 3.11 10.71
N THR A 217 19.06 2.03 10.83
CA THR A 217 20.41 2.12 11.36
C THR A 217 21.32 2.76 10.32
N PRO A 218 22.53 3.29 10.69
CA PRO A 218 23.51 3.77 9.73
C PRO A 218 23.96 2.71 8.69
N LYS A 219 23.73 1.43 9.00
CA LYS A 219 24.02 0.29 8.10
C LYS A 219 22.87 -0.03 7.15
N GLY A 220 21.74 0.72 7.23
CA GLY A 220 20.55 0.51 6.39
C GLY A 220 19.58 -0.56 6.89
N GLU A 221 19.77 -1.10 8.11
CA GLU A 221 18.80 -2.02 8.72
C GLU A 221 17.54 -1.27 9.16
N VAL A 222 16.37 -1.79 8.81
CA VAL A 222 15.08 -1.23 9.22
C VAL A 222 14.71 -1.72 10.62
N ARG A 223 14.26 -0.79 11.47
CA ARG A 223 13.73 -1.06 12.81
C ARG A 223 12.36 -0.41 12.97
N GLU A 224 11.45 -1.16 13.56
CA GLU A 224 10.07 -0.76 13.83
C GLU A 224 9.90 -0.34 15.29
N PHE A 225 9.22 0.79 15.52
CA PHE A 225 8.92 1.33 16.84
C PHE A 225 7.50 1.88 16.92
N PRO A 226 6.87 1.90 18.12
CA PRO A 226 5.64 2.64 18.33
C PRO A 226 5.83 4.14 18.02
N LYS A 227 4.80 4.79 17.52
CA LYS A 227 4.79 6.25 17.34
C LYS A 227 5.07 6.96 18.67
N GLY A 228 5.92 7.96 18.63
CA GLY A 228 6.41 8.64 19.83
C GLY A 228 7.68 8.02 20.43
N ALA A 229 8.19 6.92 19.86
CA ALA A 229 9.47 6.35 20.25
C ALA A 229 10.59 7.36 20.08
N THR A 230 11.58 7.26 20.95
CA THR A 230 12.70 8.19 21.08
C THR A 230 14.04 7.51 20.77
N PRO A 231 15.14 8.23 20.60
CA PRO A 231 16.47 7.65 20.50
C PRO A 231 16.84 6.71 21.64
N ILE A 232 16.30 6.89 22.83
CA ILE A 232 16.51 5.96 23.95
C ILE A 232 15.84 4.63 23.68
N ASP A 233 14.59 4.62 23.17
CA ASP A 233 13.89 3.40 22.75
C ASP A 233 14.69 2.66 21.67
N PHE A 234 15.23 3.39 20.70
CA PHE A 234 16.08 2.85 19.65
C PHE A 234 17.38 2.24 20.22
N ALA A 235 18.06 2.93 21.15
CA ALA A 235 19.30 2.46 21.78
C ALA A 235 19.08 1.13 22.52
N TYR A 236 18.02 1.01 23.33
CA TYR A 236 17.66 -0.24 24.01
C TYR A 236 17.20 -1.36 23.05
N SER A 237 16.72 -1.02 21.87
CA SER A 237 16.39 -2.02 20.87
C SER A 237 17.63 -2.71 20.28
N ILE A 238 18.74 -1.99 20.20
CA ILE A 238 20.02 -2.52 19.71
C ILE A 238 20.62 -3.43 20.78
N HIS A 239 20.98 -2.86 21.93
CA HIS A 239 21.54 -3.58 23.06
C HIS A 239 21.32 -2.80 24.37
N SER A 240 21.14 -3.51 25.50
CA SER A 240 20.93 -2.85 26.80
C SER A 240 22.11 -1.94 27.17
N GLU A 241 23.34 -2.38 26.92
CA GLU A 241 24.55 -1.57 27.21
C GLU A 241 24.62 -0.29 26.39
N ILE A 242 24.10 -0.29 25.13
CA ILE A 242 24.04 0.93 24.33
C ILE A 242 22.97 1.87 24.89
N GLY A 243 21.83 1.31 25.33
CA GLY A 243 20.80 2.07 26.03
C GLY A 243 21.31 2.71 27.30
N ASP A 244 21.97 1.94 28.17
CA ASP A 244 22.49 2.39 29.45
C ASP A 244 23.53 3.52 29.29
N LYS A 245 24.35 3.49 28.24
CA LYS A 245 25.41 4.44 27.94
C LYS A 245 25.01 5.58 27.00
N CYS A 246 23.72 5.66 26.60
CA CYS A 246 23.24 6.65 25.64
C CYS A 246 23.31 8.08 26.23
N ILE A 247 24.05 8.97 25.56
CA ILE A 247 24.14 10.39 25.90
C ILE A 247 23.43 11.29 24.87
N GLY A 248 23.09 10.78 23.69
CA GLY A 248 22.46 11.54 22.63
C GLY A 248 22.32 10.71 21.36
N ALA A 249 21.80 11.34 20.34
CA ALA A 249 21.66 10.71 19.03
C ALA A 249 21.86 11.73 17.89
N ARG A 250 22.25 11.22 16.73
CA ARG A 250 22.14 11.92 15.46
C ARG A 250 21.00 11.31 14.65
N VAL A 251 20.17 12.16 14.12
CA VAL A 251 19.12 11.77 13.19
C VAL A 251 19.37 12.47 11.87
N ASN A 252 19.49 11.69 10.80
CA ASN A 252 19.82 12.20 9.47
C ASN A 252 21.10 13.08 9.48
N GLY A 253 22.12 12.68 10.26
CA GLY A 253 23.39 13.37 10.42
C GLY A 253 23.38 14.59 11.35
N ARG A 254 22.24 14.99 11.94
CA ARG A 254 22.12 16.13 12.85
C ARG A 254 21.90 15.68 14.29
N MET A 255 22.57 16.34 15.22
CA MET A 255 22.33 16.11 16.65
C MET A 255 20.89 16.45 17.03
N VAL A 256 20.25 15.55 17.76
CA VAL A 256 18.89 15.74 18.27
C VAL A 256 18.85 15.50 19.80
N PRO A 257 17.87 16.11 20.50
CA PRO A 257 17.64 15.81 21.91
C PRO A 257 17.23 14.34 22.10
N ILE A 258 17.55 13.75 23.26
CA ILE A 258 17.14 12.37 23.61
C ILE A 258 15.61 12.16 23.63
N ARG A 259 14.84 13.25 23.77
CA ARG A 259 13.35 13.27 23.73
C ARG A 259 12.79 13.47 22.31
N TYR A 260 13.64 13.52 21.29
CA TYR A 260 13.20 13.62 19.91
C TYR A 260 12.29 12.45 19.56
N GLN A 261 11.14 12.72 18.98
CA GLN A 261 10.22 11.68 18.50
C GLN A 261 10.64 11.24 17.10
N LEU A 262 11.00 9.97 16.99
CA LEU A 262 11.41 9.35 15.72
C LEU A 262 10.31 9.41 14.68
N LYS A 263 10.69 9.63 13.43
CA LYS A 263 9.79 9.71 12.26
C LYS A 263 10.15 8.64 11.25
N ASN A 264 9.16 8.28 10.42
CA ASN A 264 9.39 7.35 9.33
C ASN A 264 10.52 7.83 8.41
N GLY A 265 11.46 6.92 8.15
CA GLY A 265 12.61 7.20 7.29
C GLY A 265 13.83 7.81 7.99
N ASP A 266 13.75 8.08 9.30
CA ASP A 266 14.91 8.61 10.05
C ASP A 266 16.06 7.59 10.08
N ILE A 267 17.28 8.07 9.81
CA ILE A 267 18.52 7.32 10.01
C ILE A 267 19.06 7.71 11.38
N VAL A 268 19.10 6.75 12.31
CA VAL A 268 19.39 7.01 13.72
C VAL A 268 20.75 6.43 14.11
N GLU A 269 21.64 7.29 14.59
CA GLU A 269 22.95 6.94 15.15
C GLU A 269 22.97 7.29 16.64
N ILE A 270 23.27 6.33 17.51
CA ILE A 270 23.34 6.54 18.97
C ILE A 270 24.74 6.92 19.37
N ILE A 271 24.84 7.95 20.22
CA ILE A 271 26.09 8.41 20.81
C ILE A 271 26.13 7.91 22.25
N THR A 272 27.22 7.22 22.60
CA THR A 272 27.37 6.60 23.90
C THR A 272 28.59 7.17 24.67
N SER A 273 28.53 7.11 25.98
CA SER A 273 29.67 7.41 26.88
C SER A 273 29.79 6.34 27.96
N SER A 274 31.01 5.86 28.21
CA SER A 274 31.27 4.84 29.23
C SER A 274 31.00 5.29 30.66
N ARG A 275 30.89 6.61 30.87
CA ARG A 275 30.63 7.22 32.19
C ARG A 275 29.17 7.59 32.41
N HIS A 276 28.32 7.35 31.42
CA HIS A 276 26.89 7.71 31.49
C HIS A 276 26.06 6.51 31.97
N HIS A 277 24.98 6.83 32.68
CA HIS A 277 24.02 5.87 33.24
C HIS A 277 22.58 6.30 32.97
N PRO A 278 21.62 5.37 32.95
CA PRO A 278 20.21 5.71 32.75
C PRO A 278 19.67 6.66 33.83
N SER A 279 18.82 7.59 33.41
CA SER A 279 18.08 8.45 34.35
C SER A 279 16.63 7.94 34.46
N LYS A 280 16.07 8.01 35.69
CA LYS A 280 14.65 7.71 35.92
C LYS A 280 13.72 8.63 35.14
N ASP A 281 14.15 9.87 34.85
CA ASP A 281 13.38 10.83 34.04
C ASP A 281 13.14 10.35 32.59
N TRP A 282 13.89 9.34 32.13
CA TRP A 282 13.66 8.75 30.82
C TRP A 282 12.37 7.99 30.75
N LEU A 283 11.85 7.49 31.88
CA LEU A 283 10.56 6.80 31.94
C LEU A 283 9.38 7.67 31.51
N ASP A 284 9.53 9.01 31.60
CA ASP A 284 8.47 9.95 31.25
C ASP A 284 8.23 10.06 29.73
N PHE A 285 9.22 9.71 28.91
CA PHE A 285 9.13 9.89 27.47
C PHE A 285 9.45 8.64 26.64
N VAL A 286 10.03 7.60 27.23
CA VAL A 286 10.21 6.33 26.49
C VAL A 286 8.88 5.59 26.39
N VAL A 287 8.62 4.97 25.23
CA VAL A 287 7.35 4.28 24.96
C VAL A 287 7.48 2.77 24.94
N THR A 288 8.67 2.24 24.59
CA THR A 288 8.84 0.78 24.45
C THR A 288 8.89 0.07 25.80
N PRO A 289 8.19 -1.08 25.95
CA PRO A 289 8.25 -1.88 27.19
C PRO A 289 9.68 -2.30 27.55
N ARG A 290 10.52 -2.60 26.53
CA ARG A 290 11.90 -3.01 26.73
C ARG A 290 12.74 -1.90 27.37
N ALA A 291 12.66 -0.66 26.87
CA ALA A 291 13.35 0.49 27.46
C ALA A 291 12.87 0.73 28.89
N LYS A 292 11.55 0.77 29.12
CA LYS A 292 10.97 0.97 30.47
C LYS A 292 11.45 -0.06 31.48
N THR A 293 11.47 -1.34 31.09
CA THR A 293 11.91 -2.43 31.96
C THR A 293 13.38 -2.29 32.29
N LYS A 294 14.24 -2.00 31.30
CA LYS A 294 15.68 -1.90 31.51
C LYS A 294 16.05 -0.68 32.36
N ILE A 295 15.43 0.48 32.15
CA ILE A 295 15.62 1.67 32.96
C ILE A 295 15.20 1.46 34.42
N ARG A 296 14.11 0.65 34.64
CA ARG A 296 13.66 0.32 36.02
C ARG A 296 14.57 -0.67 36.74
N GLN A 297 15.25 -1.54 35.98
CA GLN A 297 16.17 -2.55 36.53
C GLN A 297 17.53 -1.98 36.92
N TRP A 298 17.88 -0.83 36.35
CA TRP A 298 19.09 -0.06 36.71
C TRP A 298 18.89 0.74 38.02
#